data_283826437bcbae46a0bf2c41511b8a66
#
_entry.id   283826437bcbae46a0bf2c41511b8a66
#
_cell.length_a   1.000
_cell.length_b   1.000
_cell.length_c   1.000
_cell.angle_alpha   90.00
_cell.angle_beta   90.00
_cell.angle_gamma   90.00
#
_symmetry.space_group_name_H-M   'P 1'
#
loop_
_entity.id
_entity.type
_entity.pdbx_description
1 polymer ?
#
loop_
_entity_poly.entity_id
_entity_poly.type
_entity_poly.pdbx_seq_one_letter_code
_entity_poly.pdbx_strand_id
1 'polypeptide(L)'
;MLNQKIVSTGSVYKGKTSMWLYIFHRVTGVALFGYLLLHIISTALILLGPEVYEGAEAINKNFYFRLGEVGLMAAVLAHAINGLRIITVDLWSKGSEYQKRLNIISLFIFISVFVPTTYKMISSYFELCIEKSSPGTTFVDCMTRPLPDWKTK
;
A
#
# COMPACT_ATOMS: atom_id res chain seq x y z
N MET A 1 19.37 46.92 -18.20
CA MET A 1 19.45 46.91 -16.73
C MET A 1 18.61 45.76 -16.22
N LEU A 2 19.24 44.62 -15.93
CA LEU A 2 18.60 43.40 -15.42
C LEU A 2 18.38 43.57 -13.93
N ASN A 3 17.14 43.71 -13.51
CA ASN A 3 16.75 43.78 -12.11
C ASN A 3 16.73 42.37 -11.55
N GLN A 4 17.86 41.86 -11.07
CA GLN A 4 17.92 40.63 -10.29
C GLN A 4 17.28 40.91 -8.94
N LYS A 5 16.01 40.48 -8.79
CA LYS A 5 15.38 40.36 -7.48
C LYS A 5 16.15 39.32 -6.69
N ILE A 6 16.96 39.79 -5.76
CA ILE A 6 17.63 38.95 -4.75
C ILE A 6 16.54 38.15 -4.01
N VAL A 7 16.50 36.85 -4.24
CA VAL A 7 15.60 35.95 -3.53
C VAL A 7 16.08 35.88 -2.09
N SER A 8 15.31 36.44 -1.18
CA SER A 8 15.50 36.38 0.26
C SER A 8 15.67 34.92 0.72
N THR A 9 16.85 34.59 1.17
CA THR A 9 17.20 33.34 1.87
C THR A 9 16.45 33.30 3.19
N GLY A 10 15.33 32.55 3.24
CA GLY A 10 14.61 32.34 4.51
C GLY A 10 13.19 31.81 4.43
N SER A 11 12.60 31.66 3.26
CA SER A 11 11.30 30.99 3.17
C SER A 11 11.49 29.49 3.03
N VAL A 12 11.03 28.72 4.02
CA VAL A 12 10.80 27.29 3.87
C VAL A 12 10.01 27.08 2.58
N TYR A 13 10.64 26.49 1.57
CA TYR A 13 10.04 26.25 0.26
C TYR A 13 8.83 25.32 0.45
N LYS A 14 7.63 25.89 0.46
CA LYS A 14 6.38 25.14 0.39
C LYS A 14 6.25 24.54 -1.01
N GLY A 15 6.78 23.34 -1.18
CA GLY A 15 6.69 22.60 -2.43
C GLY A 15 5.25 22.49 -2.92
N LYS A 16 5.06 22.72 -4.22
CA LYS A 16 3.75 22.48 -4.86
C LYS A 16 3.36 20.99 -4.65
N THR A 17 2.08 20.69 -4.64
CA THR A 17 1.51 19.32 -4.52
C THR A 17 2.23 18.30 -5.41
N SER A 18 2.65 18.70 -6.60
CA SER A 18 3.39 17.87 -7.55
C SER A 18 4.73 17.38 -7.00
N MET A 19 5.44 18.20 -6.22
CA MET A 19 6.72 17.80 -5.61
C MET A 19 6.52 16.74 -4.53
N TRP A 20 5.49 16.88 -3.70
CA TRP A 20 5.17 15.87 -2.68
C TRP A 20 4.77 14.53 -3.29
N LEU A 21 3.98 14.55 -4.36
CA LEU A 21 3.60 13.35 -5.10
C LEU A 21 4.82 12.67 -5.76
N TYR A 22 5.80 13.45 -6.24
CA TYR A 22 7.05 12.93 -6.77
C TYR A 22 7.89 12.24 -5.70
N ILE A 23 8.08 12.88 -4.55
CA ILE A 23 8.82 12.30 -3.41
C ILE A 23 8.11 11.02 -2.93
N PHE A 24 6.79 11.08 -2.76
CA PHE A 24 5.98 9.94 -2.36
C PHE A 24 6.13 8.76 -3.33
N HIS A 25 6.12 9.02 -4.64
CA HIS A 25 6.33 8.00 -5.65
C HIS A 25 7.70 7.32 -5.52
N ARG A 26 8.76 8.08 -5.27
CA ARG A 26 10.11 7.52 -5.06
C ARG A 26 10.19 6.68 -3.79
N VAL A 27 9.66 7.18 -2.69
CA VAL A 27 9.67 6.46 -1.41
C VAL A 27 8.88 5.16 -1.50
N THR A 28 7.68 5.20 -2.08
CA THR A 28 6.88 3.97 -2.30
C THR A 28 7.57 3.01 -3.24
N GLY A 29 8.26 3.48 -4.29
CA GLY A 29 9.03 2.64 -5.20
C GLY A 29 10.14 1.86 -4.49
N VAL A 30 10.92 2.51 -3.64
CA VAL A 30 11.98 1.85 -2.85
C VAL A 30 11.36 0.85 -1.86
N ALA A 31 10.27 1.22 -1.18
CA ALA A 31 9.57 0.34 -0.25
C ALA A 31 9.02 -0.91 -0.94
N LEU A 32 8.40 -0.75 -2.12
CA LEU A 32 7.89 -1.85 -2.92
C LEU A 32 8.99 -2.77 -3.44
N PHE A 33 10.13 -2.21 -3.84
CA PHE A 33 11.30 -3.00 -4.24
C PHE A 33 11.78 -3.88 -3.08
N GLY A 34 11.94 -3.31 -1.88
CA GLY A 34 12.30 -4.06 -0.67
C GLY A 34 11.29 -5.16 -0.35
N TYR A 35 10.00 -4.86 -0.45
CA TYR A 35 8.94 -5.86 -0.27
C TYR A 35 9.02 -6.99 -1.29
N LEU A 36 9.25 -6.69 -2.58
CA LEU A 36 9.37 -7.72 -3.62
C LEU A 36 10.54 -8.67 -3.35
N LEU A 37 11.67 -8.15 -2.87
CA LEU A 37 12.80 -9.00 -2.47
C LEU A 37 12.42 -9.96 -1.34
N LEU A 38 11.77 -9.43 -0.29
CA LEU A 38 11.30 -10.25 0.83
C LEU A 38 10.24 -11.28 0.37
N HIS A 39 9.35 -10.89 -0.53
CA HIS A 39 8.31 -11.75 -1.08
C HIS A 39 8.92 -12.91 -1.88
N ILE A 40 9.93 -12.64 -2.71
CA ILE A 40 10.66 -13.67 -3.47
C ILE A 40 11.36 -14.64 -2.51
N ILE A 41 12.04 -14.12 -1.48
CA ILE A 41 12.72 -14.96 -0.48
C ILE A 41 11.69 -15.83 0.27
N SER A 42 10.61 -15.24 0.75
CA SER A 42 9.55 -15.97 1.47
C SER A 42 8.90 -17.05 0.62
N THR A 43 8.65 -16.77 -0.66
CA THR A 43 8.06 -17.75 -1.58
C THR A 43 9.06 -18.86 -1.92
N ALA A 44 10.36 -18.54 -2.01
CA ALA A 44 11.41 -19.51 -2.25
C ALA A 44 11.56 -20.55 -1.10
N LEU A 45 11.08 -20.23 0.10
CA LEU A 45 11.07 -21.19 1.23
C LEU A 45 10.26 -22.46 0.93
N ILE A 46 9.32 -22.41 -0.02
CA ILE A 46 8.56 -23.61 -0.45
C ILE A 46 9.49 -24.68 -1.02
N LEU A 47 10.64 -24.28 -1.58
CA LEU A 47 11.64 -25.20 -2.12
C LEU A 47 12.39 -25.99 -1.02
N LEU A 48 12.39 -25.47 0.20
CA LEU A 48 13.00 -26.10 1.37
C LEU A 48 12.07 -27.12 2.05
N GLY A 49 10.81 -27.18 1.64
CA GLY A 49 9.80 -28.08 2.15
C GLY A 49 8.56 -27.35 2.69
N PRO A 50 7.41 -28.03 2.67
CA PRO A 50 6.13 -27.44 3.07
C PRO A 50 6.12 -26.99 4.54
N GLU A 51 6.80 -27.70 5.43
CA GLU A 51 6.86 -27.37 6.86
C GLU A 51 7.54 -26.02 7.11
N VAL A 52 8.63 -25.73 6.37
CA VAL A 52 9.36 -24.47 6.50
C VAL A 52 8.52 -23.30 5.98
N TYR A 53 7.85 -23.51 4.85
CA TYR A 53 6.96 -22.51 4.26
C TYR A 53 5.76 -22.21 5.17
N GLU A 54 5.11 -23.23 5.70
CA GLU A 54 3.97 -23.11 6.61
C GLU A 54 4.35 -22.39 7.91
N GLY A 55 5.54 -22.65 8.44
CA GLY A 55 6.07 -21.93 9.60
C GLY A 55 6.24 -20.43 9.35
N ALA A 56 6.74 -20.07 8.18
CA ALA A 56 6.87 -18.66 7.77
C ALA A 56 5.49 -18.01 7.54
N GLU A 57 4.54 -18.74 6.94
CA GLU A 57 3.19 -18.24 6.68
C GLU A 57 2.35 -18.09 7.96
N ALA A 58 2.65 -18.83 9.01
CA ALA A 58 1.96 -18.72 10.30
C ALA A 58 2.04 -17.29 10.88
N ILE A 59 3.10 -16.56 10.58
CA ILE A 59 3.26 -15.15 10.98
C ILE A 59 2.19 -14.26 10.33
N ASN A 60 1.77 -14.56 9.11
CA ASN A 60 0.78 -13.79 8.35
C ASN A 60 -0.65 -13.91 8.89
N LYS A 61 -0.91 -14.83 9.84
CA LYS A 61 -2.24 -15.06 10.42
C LYS A 61 -2.65 -14.01 11.45
N ASN A 62 -1.77 -13.07 11.80
CA ASN A 62 -2.06 -12.01 12.75
C ASN A 62 -2.79 -10.83 12.10
N PHE A 63 -3.70 -10.19 12.84
CA PHE A 63 -4.42 -8.98 12.39
C PHE A 63 -3.46 -7.85 11.96
N TYR A 64 -2.35 -7.65 12.67
CA TYR A 64 -1.36 -6.64 12.33
C TYR A 64 -0.68 -6.89 10.98
N PHE A 65 -0.47 -8.14 10.62
CA PHE A 65 0.01 -8.50 9.27
C PHE A 65 -1.03 -8.18 8.21
N ARG A 66 -2.30 -8.48 8.47
CA ARG A 66 -3.40 -8.10 7.57
C ARG A 66 -3.47 -6.60 7.36
N LEU A 67 -3.25 -5.81 8.42
CA LEU A 67 -3.18 -4.36 8.30
C LEU A 67 -1.96 -3.91 7.47
N GLY A 68 -0.82 -4.58 7.62
CA GLY A 68 0.36 -4.38 6.78
C GLY A 68 0.10 -4.66 5.29
N GLU A 69 -0.63 -5.73 4.97
CA GLU A 69 -1.05 -6.05 3.60
C GLU A 69 -1.95 -4.96 3.00
N VAL A 70 -2.88 -4.40 3.79
CA VAL A 70 -3.72 -3.26 3.37
C VAL A 70 -2.84 -2.04 3.09
N GLY A 71 -1.87 -1.75 3.96
CA GLY A 71 -0.91 -0.66 3.76
C GLY A 71 -0.06 -0.85 2.51
N LEU A 72 0.40 -2.08 2.27
CA LEU A 72 1.15 -2.44 1.07
C LEU A 72 0.29 -2.27 -0.20
N MET A 73 -0.95 -2.73 -0.19
CA MET A 73 -1.90 -2.53 -1.29
C MET A 73 -2.11 -1.03 -1.57
N ALA A 74 -2.25 -0.21 -0.52
CA ALA A 74 -2.32 1.24 -0.67
C ALA A 74 -1.07 1.80 -1.36
N ALA A 75 0.12 1.35 -0.96
CA ALA A 75 1.38 1.78 -1.54
C ALA A 75 1.50 1.38 -3.03
N VAL A 76 1.13 0.14 -3.39
CA VAL A 76 1.13 -0.34 -4.78
C VAL A 76 0.18 0.49 -5.64
N LEU A 77 -1.07 0.68 -5.21
CA LEU A 77 -2.07 1.45 -5.94
C LEU A 77 -1.64 2.91 -6.11
N ALA A 78 -1.20 3.55 -5.04
CA ALA A 78 -0.74 4.93 -5.09
C ALA A 78 0.48 5.10 -6.00
N HIS A 79 1.44 4.17 -5.93
CA HIS A 79 2.62 4.17 -6.78
C HIS A 79 2.24 4.00 -8.26
N ALA A 80 1.40 3.03 -8.58
CA ALA A 80 0.97 2.77 -9.95
C ALA A 80 0.18 3.94 -10.55
N ILE A 81 -0.81 4.45 -9.82
CA ILE A 81 -1.66 5.56 -10.29
C ILE A 81 -0.84 6.84 -10.46
N ASN A 82 0.05 7.15 -9.50
CA ASN A 82 0.91 8.31 -9.62
C ASN A 82 1.97 8.15 -10.71
N GLY A 83 2.50 6.94 -10.91
CA GLY A 83 3.39 6.63 -12.03
C GLY A 83 2.71 6.83 -13.37
N LEU A 84 1.49 6.34 -13.55
CA LEU A 84 0.70 6.55 -14.77
C LEU A 84 0.43 8.05 -15.02
N ARG A 85 0.14 8.80 -13.94
CA ARG A 85 -0.01 10.25 -14.03
C ARG A 85 1.28 10.94 -14.52
N ILE A 86 2.44 10.56 -13.98
CA ILE A 86 3.73 11.13 -14.39
C ILE A 86 3.95 10.86 -15.89
N ILE A 87 3.77 9.62 -16.34
CA ILE A 87 3.89 9.24 -17.75
C ILE A 87 2.93 10.06 -18.61
N THR A 88 1.68 10.23 -18.19
CA THR A 88 0.69 11.03 -18.93
C THR A 88 1.11 12.49 -19.07
N VAL A 89 1.67 13.08 -18.01
CA VAL A 89 2.15 14.49 -18.04
C VAL A 89 3.37 14.63 -18.94
N ASP A 90 4.26 13.63 -18.95
CA ASP A 90 5.49 13.70 -19.75
C ASP A 90 5.26 13.44 -21.25
N LEU A 91 4.33 12.52 -21.58
CA LEU A 91 4.04 12.20 -22.98
C LEU A 91 3.04 13.14 -23.65
N TRP A 92 2.24 13.85 -22.87
CA TRP A 92 1.20 14.72 -23.41
C TRP A 92 1.61 16.19 -23.29
N SER A 93 1.77 16.87 -24.43
CA SER A 93 2.25 18.27 -24.48
C SER A 93 1.42 19.27 -23.64
N LYS A 94 0.13 18.99 -23.45
CA LYS A 94 -0.77 19.80 -22.60
C LYS A 94 -0.94 19.25 -21.18
N GLY A 95 -0.27 18.16 -20.84
CA GLY A 95 -0.42 17.49 -19.55
C GLY A 95 -0.09 18.38 -18.34
N SER A 96 0.86 19.30 -18.51
CA SER A 96 1.23 20.27 -17.48
C SER A 96 0.11 21.28 -17.14
N GLU A 97 -0.74 21.64 -18.10
CA GLU A 97 -1.87 22.55 -17.89
C GLU A 97 -3.00 21.88 -17.09
N TYR A 98 -3.18 20.57 -17.27
CA TYR A 98 -4.25 19.76 -16.66
C TYR A 98 -3.83 19.07 -15.36
N GLN A 99 -2.67 19.36 -14.78
CA GLN A 99 -2.15 18.68 -13.59
C GLN A 99 -3.15 18.62 -12.42
N LYS A 100 -3.90 19.70 -12.17
CA LYS A 100 -4.91 19.71 -11.09
C LYS A 100 -6.02 18.71 -11.34
N ARG A 101 -6.52 18.61 -12.56
CA ARG A 101 -7.57 17.64 -12.94
C ARG A 101 -7.05 16.22 -12.87
N LEU A 102 -5.85 15.97 -13.36
CA LEU A 102 -5.19 14.64 -13.27
C LEU A 102 -5.01 14.22 -11.82
N ASN A 103 -4.66 15.12 -10.90
CA ASN A 103 -4.57 14.80 -9.47
C ASN A 103 -5.91 14.38 -8.88
N ILE A 104 -7.00 15.08 -9.21
CA ILE A 104 -8.35 14.76 -8.73
C ILE A 104 -8.82 13.41 -9.27
N ILE A 105 -8.61 13.17 -10.56
CA ILE A 105 -8.95 11.90 -11.21
C ILE A 105 -8.17 10.75 -10.58
N SER A 106 -6.85 10.92 -10.38
CA SER A 106 -5.99 9.93 -9.73
C SER A 106 -6.46 9.59 -8.31
N LEU A 107 -6.84 10.61 -7.53
CA LEU A 107 -7.36 10.43 -6.18
C LEU A 107 -8.71 9.69 -6.20
N PHE A 108 -9.59 10.04 -7.14
CA PHE A 108 -10.89 9.38 -7.28
C PHE A 108 -10.72 7.90 -7.65
N ILE A 109 -9.84 7.58 -8.60
CA ILE A 109 -9.52 6.19 -8.98
C ILE A 109 -8.95 5.43 -7.77
N PHE A 110 -8.00 6.06 -7.05
CA PHE A 110 -7.42 5.45 -5.86
C PHE A 110 -8.49 5.08 -4.83
N ILE A 111 -9.35 6.01 -4.46
CA ILE A 111 -10.40 5.78 -3.45
C ILE A 111 -11.40 4.71 -3.94
N SER A 112 -11.82 4.76 -5.22
CA SER A 112 -12.78 3.83 -5.80
C SER A 112 -12.29 2.38 -5.79
N VAL A 113 -10.99 2.14 -5.90
CA VAL A 113 -10.41 0.80 -5.87
C VAL A 113 -10.01 0.42 -4.44
N PHE A 114 -9.40 1.33 -3.70
CA PHE A 114 -8.87 1.07 -2.37
C PHE A 114 -9.95 0.74 -1.35
N VAL A 115 -11.04 1.51 -1.31
CA VAL A 115 -12.10 1.34 -0.30
C VAL A 115 -12.78 -0.03 -0.39
N PRO A 116 -13.31 -0.46 -1.55
CA PRO A 116 -13.98 -1.76 -1.63
C PRO A 116 -13.02 -2.94 -1.42
N THR A 117 -11.77 -2.82 -1.88
CA THR A 117 -10.77 -3.87 -1.69
C THR A 117 -10.39 -4.01 -0.23
N THR A 118 -10.15 -2.90 0.48
CA THR A 118 -9.87 -2.89 1.93
C THR A 118 -11.03 -3.47 2.72
N TYR A 119 -12.26 -3.07 2.38
CA TYR A 119 -13.45 -3.62 3.02
C TYR A 119 -13.51 -5.15 2.86
N LYS A 120 -13.31 -5.67 1.66
CA LYS A 120 -13.26 -7.12 1.40
C LYS A 120 -12.15 -7.82 2.15
N MET A 121 -10.94 -7.25 2.18
CA MET A 121 -9.79 -7.86 2.88
C MET A 121 -10.04 -7.97 4.39
N ILE A 122 -10.61 -6.93 4.98
CA ILE A 122 -10.88 -6.88 6.42
C ILE A 122 -12.08 -7.75 6.78
N SER A 123 -13.19 -7.66 6.01
CA SER A 123 -14.38 -8.47 6.28
C SER A 123 -14.08 -9.97 6.19
N SER A 124 -13.35 -10.39 5.17
CA SER A 124 -12.95 -11.80 5.01
C SER A 124 -12.07 -12.29 6.18
N TYR A 125 -11.22 -11.43 6.74
CA TYR A 125 -10.42 -11.78 7.91
C TYR A 125 -11.31 -12.07 9.12
N PHE A 126 -12.30 -11.21 9.39
CA PHE A 126 -13.21 -11.37 10.52
C PHE A 126 -14.19 -12.53 10.32
N GLU A 127 -14.70 -12.73 9.12
CA GLU A 127 -15.54 -13.89 8.79
C GLU A 127 -14.80 -15.21 9.09
N LEU A 128 -13.56 -15.34 8.61
CA LEU A 128 -12.72 -16.51 8.88
C LEU A 128 -12.41 -16.69 10.37
N CYS A 129 -12.17 -15.60 11.10
CA CYS A 129 -11.92 -15.65 12.52
C CYS A 129 -13.14 -16.15 13.28
N ILE A 130 -14.32 -15.60 13.00
CA ILE A 130 -15.56 -15.94 13.71
C ILE A 130 -16.01 -17.36 13.36
N GLU A 131 -15.92 -17.77 12.09
CA GLU A 131 -16.33 -19.10 11.63
C GLU A 131 -15.49 -20.23 12.23
N LYS A 132 -14.17 -20.00 12.37
CA LYS A 132 -13.22 -21.01 12.83
C LYS A 132 -12.95 -21.00 14.33
N SER A 133 -13.42 -19.99 15.05
CA SER A 133 -13.24 -19.86 16.49
C SER A 133 -14.39 -20.51 17.28
N SER A 134 -14.13 -20.72 18.57
CA SER A 134 -15.13 -21.28 19.51
C SER A 134 -16.37 -20.41 19.61
N PRO A 135 -17.56 -20.97 19.89
CA PRO A 135 -18.75 -20.18 20.18
C PRO A 135 -18.51 -19.17 21.31
N GLY A 136 -18.76 -17.89 21.05
CA GLY A 136 -18.52 -16.81 21.99
C GLY A 136 -17.27 -15.97 21.73
N THR A 137 -16.50 -16.25 20.66
CA THR A 137 -15.36 -15.41 20.24
C THR A 137 -15.83 -14.00 19.87
N THR A 138 -15.19 -13.00 20.47
CA THR A 138 -15.52 -11.59 20.23
C THR A 138 -14.63 -10.98 19.15
N PHE A 139 -15.06 -9.84 18.61
CA PHE A 139 -14.26 -9.07 17.66
C PHE A 139 -12.86 -8.71 18.19
N VAL A 140 -12.75 -8.43 19.50
CA VAL A 140 -11.49 -8.12 20.16
C VAL A 140 -10.56 -9.33 20.20
N ASP A 141 -11.10 -10.54 20.39
CA ASP A 141 -10.30 -11.76 20.35
C ASP A 141 -9.65 -11.99 18.99
N CYS A 142 -10.36 -11.67 17.91
CA CYS A 142 -9.82 -11.76 16.54
C CYS A 142 -8.66 -10.78 16.28
N MET A 143 -8.61 -9.65 16.97
CA MET A 143 -7.50 -8.69 16.83
C MET A 143 -6.26 -9.14 17.62
N THR A 144 -6.44 -9.83 18.73
CA THR A 144 -5.35 -10.15 19.66
C THR A 144 -4.78 -11.54 19.48
N ARG A 145 -5.52 -12.44 18.86
CA ARG A 145 -5.11 -13.84 18.63
C ARG A 145 -4.84 -14.08 17.13
N PRO A 146 -3.85 -14.91 16.78
CA PRO A 146 -3.68 -15.35 15.40
C PRO A 146 -4.87 -16.23 14.99
N LEU A 147 -5.17 -16.23 13.68
CA LEU A 147 -6.19 -17.12 13.14
C LEU A 147 -5.87 -18.60 13.48
N PRO A 148 -6.86 -19.39 13.89
CA PRO A 148 -6.65 -20.82 14.16
C PRO A 148 -6.21 -21.55 12.89
N ASP A 149 -5.39 -22.58 13.07
CA ASP A 149 -4.91 -23.41 11.95
C ASP A 149 -6.07 -24.15 11.30
N TRP A 150 -6.23 -23.96 10.01
CA TRP A 150 -7.27 -24.62 9.21
C TRP A 150 -7.01 -26.13 9.02
N LYS A 151 -5.82 -26.63 9.40
CA LYS A 151 -5.40 -28.05 9.30
C LYS A 151 -5.75 -28.89 10.53
N THR A 152 -6.20 -28.27 11.61
CA THR A 152 -6.54 -29.00 12.85
C THR A 152 -8.02 -29.42 12.89
N LYS A 153 -8.50 -30.12 11.84
CA LYS A 153 -9.74 -30.91 11.88
C LYS A 153 -9.49 -32.29 11.33
#